data_41ebf0ad6aa2e6869e81c7cd27abc9c4
#
_entry.id   41ebf0ad6aa2e6869e81c7cd27abc9c4
#
_cell.length_a   1.000
_cell.length_b   1.000
_cell.length_c   1.000
_cell.angle_alpha   90.00
_cell.angle_beta   90.00
_cell.angle_gamma   90.00
#
_symmetry.space_group_name_H-M   'P 1'
#
loop_
_entity.id
_entity.type
_entity.pdbx_description
1 polymer ?
#
loop_
_entity_poly.entity_id
_entity_poly.type
_entity_poly.pdbx_seq_one_letter_code
_entity_poly.pdbx_strand_id
1 'polypeptide(L)'
;MAAVLLTAELLRNRNEKINMATTSDLRKGMLIRYNGAIHRVVEYQHIAPGNWRAMVRMKLKNFDSGKTIEDRVRAGSEIDVVTTQTHDAQYLYEDGTSYHFMDNETFDQIALLMEDFRDTMMWMKENDMVVLLTDDNGQVLSVEIPNFVTLEVVEASVALRGDTSGKVMKTVKIENGAEISVPDFVKEGDIIRIDTRSGEYVERA
;
A
#
# COMPACT_ATOMS: atom_id res chain seq x y z
N MET A 1 -18.68 36.88 4.52
CA MET A 1 -17.45 36.07 4.40
C MET A 1 -17.03 35.40 5.72
N ALA A 2 -17.13 36.01 6.89
CA ALA A 2 -16.76 35.39 8.18
C ALA A 2 -17.60 34.15 8.57
N ALA A 3 -18.91 34.14 8.26
CA ALA A 3 -19.80 33.03 8.62
C ALA A 3 -19.54 31.74 7.87
N VAL A 4 -19.04 31.80 6.64
CA VAL A 4 -18.72 30.61 5.81
C VAL A 4 -17.42 29.95 6.28
N LEU A 5 -16.45 30.75 6.75
CA LEU A 5 -15.20 30.23 7.33
C LEU A 5 -15.45 29.55 8.69
N LEU A 6 -16.33 30.11 9.52
CA LEU A 6 -16.68 29.51 10.80
C LEU A 6 -17.44 28.18 10.66
N THR A 7 -18.25 28.06 9.60
CA THR A 7 -19.00 26.81 9.31
C THR A 7 -18.07 25.71 8.79
N ALA A 8 -17.06 26.06 7.98
CA ALA A 8 -16.05 25.12 7.48
C ALA A 8 -15.14 24.62 8.62
N GLU A 9 -14.78 25.49 9.56
CA GLU A 9 -13.97 25.14 10.73
C GLU A 9 -14.75 24.28 11.74
N LEU A 10 -16.05 24.54 11.93
CA LEU A 10 -16.96 23.72 12.73
C LEU A 10 -17.27 22.36 12.10
N LEU A 11 -17.31 22.26 10.77
CA LEU A 11 -17.46 20.99 10.04
C LEU A 11 -16.16 20.17 10.07
N ARG A 12 -15.00 20.84 10.05
CA ARG A 12 -13.69 20.20 10.20
C ARG A 12 -13.51 19.56 11.59
N ASN A 13 -14.00 20.25 12.65
CA ASN A 13 -13.97 19.73 14.02
C ASN A 13 -15.04 18.66 14.31
N ARG A 14 -16.00 18.42 13.41
CA ARG A 14 -17.09 17.46 13.64
C ARG A 14 -16.76 16.05 13.17
N ASN A 15 -15.71 15.87 12.33
CA ASN A 15 -15.31 14.56 11.79
C ASN A 15 -14.06 13.96 12.45
N GLU A 16 -13.41 14.66 13.38
CA GLU A 16 -12.43 14.03 14.25
C GLU A 16 -13.14 13.19 15.32
N LYS A 17 -13.72 12.07 14.93
CA LYS A 17 -13.85 10.93 15.83
C LYS A 17 -12.43 10.40 16.06
N ILE A 18 -11.69 11.08 16.95
CA ILE A 18 -10.46 10.53 17.50
C ILE A 18 -10.90 9.22 18.17
N ASN A 19 -10.58 8.08 17.55
CA ASN A 19 -10.78 6.77 18.14
C ASN A 19 -9.71 6.61 19.23
N MET A 20 -9.92 7.30 20.35
CA MET A 20 -9.05 7.24 21.50
C MET A 20 -9.17 5.85 22.13
N ALA A 21 -8.13 5.07 22.00
CA ALA A 21 -7.88 3.87 22.78
C ALA A 21 -6.80 4.17 23.83
N THR A 22 -6.59 3.28 24.74
CA THR A 22 -5.49 3.35 25.69
C THR A 22 -4.41 2.36 25.30
N THR A 23 -3.21 2.50 25.87
CA THR A 23 -2.14 1.52 25.69
C THR A 23 -2.54 0.10 26.09
N SER A 24 -3.61 -0.07 26.87
CA SER A 24 -4.15 -1.39 27.27
C SER A 24 -4.89 -2.09 26.13
N ASP A 25 -5.36 -1.30 25.16
CA ASP A 25 -6.14 -1.81 24.01
C ASP A 25 -5.26 -2.15 22.81
N LEU A 26 -3.95 -1.87 22.90
CA LEU A 26 -2.98 -2.15 21.83
C LEU A 26 -2.99 -3.62 21.43
N ARG A 27 -2.98 -3.84 20.13
CA ARG A 27 -2.83 -5.16 19.51
C ARG A 27 -1.84 -5.10 18.37
N LYS A 28 -1.14 -6.20 18.13
CA LYS A 28 -0.28 -6.35 16.95
C LYS A 28 -1.10 -6.19 15.68
N GLY A 29 -0.59 -5.40 14.74
CA GLY A 29 -1.25 -5.10 13.46
C GLY A 29 -2.09 -3.81 13.45
N MET A 30 -2.46 -3.27 14.62
CA MET A 30 -3.20 -2.00 14.68
C MET A 30 -2.41 -0.87 14.04
N LEU A 31 -3.12 0.03 13.38
CA LEU A 31 -2.59 1.30 12.91
C LEU A 31 -2.87 2.38 13.94
N ILE A 32 -1.85 3.13 14.29
CA ILE A 32 -1.94 4.24 15.25
C ILE A 32 -1.26 5.48 14.67
N ARG A 33 -1.79 6.65 14.99
CA ARG A 33 -1.15 7.94 14.72
C ARG A 33 -0.20 8.24 15.86
N TYR A 34 1.09 8.23 15.59
CA TYR A 34 2.14 8.45 16.58
C TYR A 34 3.21 9.40 16.04
N ASN A 35 3.51 10.47 16.81
CA ASN A 35 4.45 11.53 16.41
C ASN A 35 4.14 12.13 15.01
N GLY A 36 2.85 12.30 14.69
CA GLY A 36 2.41 12.92 13.43
C GLY A 36 2.44 12.02 12.20
N ALA A 37 2.76 10.73 12.35
CA ALA A 37 2.76 9.76 11.25
C ALA A 37 1.99 8.49 11.62
N ILE A 38 1.49 7.79 10.60
CA ILE A 38 0.80 6.51 10.78
C ILE A 38 1.82 5.40 10.94
N HIS A 39 1.63 4.59 11.98
CA HIS A 39 2.49 3.46 12.29
C HIS A 39 1.67 2.19 12.52
N ARG A 40 2.21 1.06 12.06
CA ARG A 40 1.68 -0.26 12.40
C ARG A 40 2.36 -0.79 13.65
N VAL A 41 1.58 -1.24 14.63
CA VAL A 41 2.08 -1.91 15.83
C VAL A 41 2.63 -3.28 15.45
N VAL A 42 3.95 -3.46 15.50
CA VAL A 42 4.63 -4.73 15.22
C VAL A 42 4.64 -5.62 16.46
N GLU A 43 4.95 -5.00 17.61
CA GLU A 43 5.06 -5.67 18.89
C GLU A 43 4.77 -4.68 20.02
N TYR A 44 4.21 -5.17 21.11
CA TYR A 44 4.04 -4.39 22.33
C TYR A 44 4.23 -5.28 23.56
N GLN A 45 4.76 -4.71 24.63
CA GLN A 45 5.02 -5.39 25.88
C GLN A 45 4.67 -4.50 27.08
N HIS A 46 3.82 -5.01 27.98
CA HIS A 46 3.59 -4.34 29.25
C HIS A 46 4.76 -4.62 30.21
N ILE A 47 5.36 -3.57 30.73
CA ILE A 47 6.47 -3.62 31.68
C ILE A 47 5.97 -3.01 32.98
N ALA A 48 5.81 -3.83 34.00
CA ALA A 48 5.40 -3.43 35.35
C ALA A 48 6.54 -3.75 36.33
N PRO A 49 7.57 -2.91 36.47
CA PRO A 49 8.61 -3.10 37.47
C PRO A 49 8.06 -2.72 38.86
N GLY A 50 7.90 -3.70 39.74
CA GLY A 50 7.46 -3.69 41.14
C GLY A 50 7.01 -2.38 41.78
N ASN A 51 7.92 -1.40 41.97
CA ASN A 51 7.65 -0.12 42.64
C ASN A 51 7.55 1.09 41.70
N TRP A 52 7.56 0.89 40.38
CA TRP A 52 7.53 1.96 39.38
C TRP A 52 6.22 1.91 38.59
N ARG A 53 5.86 3.07 38.01
CA ARG A 53 4.65 3.16 37.16
C ARG A 53 4.80 2.21 35.95
N ALA A 54 3.76 1.44 35.69
CA ALA A 54 3.72 0.53 34.55
C ALA A 54 3.92 1.30 33.23
N MET A 55 4.70 0.73 32.35
CA MET A 55 4.99 1.27 31.00
C MET A 55 4.64 0.22 29.95
N VAL A 56 4.39 0.68 28.74
CA VAL A 56 4.23 -0.17 27.56
C VAL A 56 5.35 0.16 26.59
N ARG A 57 6.15 -0.84 26.26
CA ARG A 57 7.13 -0.77 25.19
C ARG A 57 6.45 -1.14 23.89
N MET A 58 6.57 -0.30 22.88
CA MET A 58 5.96 -0.49 21.57
C MET A 58 7.05 -0.52 20.51
N LYS A 59 6.96 -1.47 19.59
CA LYS A 59 7.73 -1.50 18.35
C LYS A 59 6.80 -1.16 17.21
N LEU A 60 7.06 -0.02 16.58
CA LEU A 60 6.18 0.59 15.59
C LEU A 60 6.89 0.64 14.24
N LYS A 61 6.23 0.18 13.19
CA LYS A 61 6.72 0.33 11.81
C LYS A 61 5.96 1.49 11.16
N ASN A 62 6.68 2.54 10.78
CA ASN A 62 6.11 3.65 10.05
C ASN A 62 5.50 3.15 8.73
N PHE A 63 4.30 3.61 8.42
CA PHE A 63 3.53 3.09 7.30
C PHE A 63 4.14 3.51 5.96
N ASP A 64 4.54 4.78 5.83
CA ASP A 64 5.08 5.37 4.60
C ASP A 64 6.54 4.98 4.37
N SER A 65 7.40 5.23 5.36
CA SER A 65 8.86 5.02 5.21
C SER A 65 9.32 3.58 5.48
N GLY A 66 8.44 2.72 6.02
CA GLY A 66 8.77 1.35 6.43
C GLY A 66 9.76 1.24 7.59
N LYS A 67 10.29 2.37 8.11
CA LYS A 67 11.24 2.39 9.22
C LYS A 67 10.58 1.92 10.51
N THR A 68 11.34 1.16 11.30
CA THR A 68 10.88 0.67 12.60
C THR A 68 11.49 1.52 13.71
N ILE A 69 10.66 1.97 14.64
CA ILE A 69 11.03 2.68 15.85
C ILE A 69 10.58 1.86 17.08
N GLU A 70 11.27 2.03 18.18
CA GLU A 70 10.89 1.46 19.47
C GLU A 70 10.76 2.59 20.48
N ASP A 71 9.64 2.63 21.18
CA ASP A 71 9.38 3.65 22.19
C ASP A 71 8.68 3.06 23.41
N ARG A 72 8.71 3.81 24.51
CA ARG A 72 8.09 3.43 25.79
C ARG A 72 7.13 4.53 26.21
N VAL A 73 5.88 4.17 26.35
CA VAL A 73 4.83 5.06 26.82
C VAL A 73 4.29 4.59 28.15
N ARG A 74 3.68 5.48 28.89
CA ARG A 74 3.06 5.16 30.18
C ARG A 74 1.85 4.25 29.96
N ALA A 75 1.69 3.22 30.81
CA ALA A 75 0.49 2.41 30.79
C ALA A 75 -0.75 3.24 31.09
N GLY A 76 -1.83 3.08 30.30
CA GLY A 76 -3.04 3.88 30.38
C GLY A 76 -2.96 5.22 29.63
N SER A 77 -1.87 5.54 28.90
CA SER A 77 -1.85 6.70 28.02
C SER A 77 -2.80 6.51 26.85
N GLU A 78 -3.41 7.60 26.43
CA GLU A 78 -4.25 7.64 25.23
C GLU A 78 -3.42 7.43 23.97
N ILE A 79 -4.00 6.70 23.02
CA ILE A 79 -3.43 6.41 21.71
C ILE A 79 -4.49 6.70 20.66
N ASP A 80 -4.11 7.41 19.63
CA ASP A 80 -4.94 7.69 18.47
C ASP A 80 -4.89 6.49 17.52
N VAL A 81 -5.97 5.71 17.49
CA VAL A 81 -6.11 4.52 16.63
C VAL A 81 -6.69 4.95 15.29
N VAL A 82 -5.98 4.61 14.21
CA VAL A 82 -6.44 4.85 12.84
C VAL A 82 -7.37 3.71 12.43
N THR A 83 -8.62 4.05 12.17
CA THR A 83 -9.57 3.12 11.55
C THR A 83 -9.39 3.15 10.05
N THR A 84 -9.34 1.99 9.43
CA THR A 84 -9.19 1.89 7.97
C THR A 84 -10.46 1.33 7.34
N GLN A 85 -10.72 1.78 6.11
CA GLN A 85 -11.80 1.28 5.26
C GLN A 85 -11.20 0.83 3.93
N THR A 86 -11.82 -0.14 3.31
CA THR A 86 -11.44 -0.64 1.98
C THR A 86 -12.51 -0.26 0.97
N HIS A 87 -12.09 0.22 -0.19
CA HIS A 87 -12.95 0.62 -1.29
C HIS A 87 -12.50 -0.10 -2.56
N ASP A 88 -13.42 -0.77 -3.25
CA ASP A 88 -13.15 -1.31 -4.57
C ASP A 88 -13.13 -0.16 -5.57
N ALA A 89 -12.05 -0.01 -6.29
CA ALA A 89 -11.86 1.05 -7.27
C ALA A 89 -11.37 0.51 -8.60
N GLN A 90 -11.66 1.22 -9.67
CA GLN A 90 -11.16 0.95 -11.01
C GLN A 90 -10.03 1.92 -11.33
N TYR A 91 -8.89 1.40 -11.78
CA TYR A 91 -7.83 2.23 -12.33
C TYR A 91 -8.26 2.76 -13.69
N LEU A 92 -8.24 4.09 -13.88
CA LEU A 92 -8.69 4.74 -15.10
C LEU A 92 -7.53 5.02 -16.05
N TYR A 93 -6.59 5.85 -15.62
CA TYR A 93 -5.44 6.30 -16.42
C TYR A 93 -4.39 6.98 -15.54
N GLU A 94 -3.21 7.27 -16.14
CA GLU A 94 -2.20 8.15 -15.57
C GLU A 94 -2.06 9.45 -16.38
N ASP A 95 -1.76 10.55 -15.70
CA ASP A 95 -1.57 11.87 -16.33
C ASP A 95 -0.11 12.35 -16.31
N GLY A 96 0.83 11.49 -15.93
CA GLY A 96 2.25 11.78 -15.79
C GLY A 96 2.65 12.33 -14.43
N THR A 97 1.69 12.67 -13.56
CA THR A 97 1.89 13.09 -12.17
C THR A 97 1.13 12.23 -11.18
N SER A 98 -0.01 11.73 -11.59
CA SER A 98 -0.96 10.98 -10.74
C SER A 98 -1.57 9.80 -11.47
N TYR A 99 -1.89 8.77 -10.71
CA TYR A 99 -2.79 7.69 -11.11
C TYR A 99 -4.22 8.07 -10.71
N HIS A 100 -5.16 7.92 -11.64
CA HIS A 100 -6.56 8.23 -11.43
C HIS A 100 -7.39 6.97 -11.28
N PHE A 101 -8.22 6.96 -10.24
CA PHE A 101 -9.11 5.85 -9.91
C PHE A 101 -10.54 6.33 -9.81
N MET A 102 -11.48 5.42 -9.99
CA MET A 102 -12.90 5.65 -9.73
C MET A 102 -13.37 4.67 -8.67
N ASP A 103 -13.89 5.18 -7.57
CA ASP A 103 -14.56 4.37 -6.55
C ASP A 103 -15.84 3.74 -7.15
N ASN A 104 -16.01 2.43 -6.99
CA ASN A 104 -17.14 1.72 -7.61
C ASN A 104 -18.46 1.89 -6.88
N GLU A 105 -18.45 2.38 -5.65
CA GLU A 105 -19.65 2.62 -4.87
C GLU A 105 -20.15 4.07 -5.01
N THR A 106 -19.20 5.04 -4.88
CA THR A 106 -19.56 6.47 -4.89
C THR A 106 -19.41 7.09 -6.28
N PHE A 107 -18.65 6.47 -7.18
CA PHE A 107 -18.25 7.00 -8.50
C PHE A 107 -17.41 8.27 -8.42
N ASP A 108 -16.84 8.56 -7.25
CA ASP A 108 -15.91 9.65 -7.08
C ASP A 108 -14.56 9.31 -7.72
N GLN A 109 -13.91 10.32 -8.29
CA GLN A 109 -12.55 10.17 -8.81
C GLN A 109 -11.52 10.50 -7.74
N ILE A 110 -10.52 9.63 -7.60
CA ILE A 110 -9.43 9.74 -6.64
C ILE A 110 -8.12 9.81 -7.43
N ALA A 111 -7.32 10.84 -7.18
CA ALA A 111 -5.99 10.99 -7.78
C ALA A 111 -4.91 10.71 -6.72
N LEU A 112 -3.98 9.81 -7.04
CA LEU A 112 -2.85 9.43 -6.18
C LEU A 112 -1.54 9.78 -6.87
N LEU A 113 -0.58 10.35 -6.12
CA LEU A 113 0.73 10.73 -6.66
C LEU A 113 1.49 9.49 -7.16
N MET A 114 2.04 9.57 -8.36
CA MET A 114 2.76 8.45 -8.98
C MET A 114 3.99 8.03 -8.18
N GLU A 115 4.67 8.98 -7.52
CA GLU A 115 5.89 8.70 -6.75
C GLU A 115 5.64 7.73 -5.59
N ASP A 116 4.43 7.73 -4.99
CA ASP A 116 4.09 6.91 -3.83
C ASP A 116 3.67 5.49 -4.21
N PHE A 117 3.13 5.29 -5.43
CA PHE A 117 2.49 4.03 -5.82
C PHE A 117 3.08 3.39 -7.09
N ARG A 118 4.17 3.91 -7.64
CA ARG A 118 4.77 3.45 -8.89
C ARG A 118 5.08 1.95 -8.90
N ASP A 119 5.69 1.44 -7.83
CA ASP A 119 6.08 0.02 -7.73
C ASP A 119 4.87 -0.91 -7.70
N THR A 120 3.74 -0.44 -7.17
CA THR A 120 2.49 -1.19 -7.14
C THR A 120 1.80 -1.13 -8.51
N MET A 121 1.70 0.07 -9.07
CA MET A 121 0.93 0.32 -10.29
C MET A 121 1.64 -0.16 -11.57
N MET A 122 2.93 -0.47 -11.51
CA MET A 122 3.69 -0.98 -12.67
C MET A 122 3.14 -2.29 -13.23
N TRP A 123 2.29 -3.01 -12.51
CA TRP A 123 1.67 -4.26 -12.94
C TRP A 123 0.24 -4.10 -13.46
N MET A 124 -0.33 -2.91 -13.32
CA MET A 124 -1.73 -2.63 -13.63
C MET A 124 -1.87 -2.00 -15.00
N LYS A 125 -3.00 -2.20 -15.59
CA LYS A 125 -3.44 -1.54 -16.83
C LYS A 125 -4.76 -0.84 -16.64
N GLU A 126 -5.09 0.08 -17.52
CA GLU A 126 -6.37 0.79 -17.51
C GLU A 126 -7.55 -0.17 -17.44
N ASN A 127 -8.52 0.17 -16.64
CA ASN A 127 -9.73 -0.58 -16.30
C ASN A 127 -9.54 -1.77 -15.35
N ASP A 128 -8.33 -2.04 -14.88
CA ASP A 128 -8.12 -3.06 -13.85
C ASP A 128 -8.72 -2.62 -12.50
N MET A 129 -9.13 -3.63 -11.74
CA MET A 129 -9.70 -3.43 -10.41
C MET A 129 -8.62 -3.47 -9.35
N VAL A 130 -8.70 -2.54 -8.41
CA VAL A 130 -7.81 -2.42 -7.25
C VAL A 130 -8.65 -2.24 -5.98
N VAL A 131 -8.03 -2.46 -4.82
CA VAL A 131 -8.62 -2.14 -3.52
C VAL A 131 -7.84 -1.00 -2.90
N LEU A 132 -8.49 0.12 -2.62
CA LEU A 132 -7.91 1.25 -1.93
C LEU A 132 -8.14 1.10 -0.43
N LEU A 133 -7.08 1.17 0.36
CA LEU A 133 -7.14 1.25 1.81
C LEU A 133 -7.08 2.72 2.22
N THR A 134 -8.13 3.22 2.86
CA THR A 134 -8.21 4.61 3.33
C THR A 134 -8.20 4.69 4.86
N ASP A 135 -7.73 5.81 5.39
CA ASP A 135 -7.87 6.13 6.80
C ASP A 135 -9.23 6.79 7.12
N ASP A 136 -9.46 7.12 8.38
CA ASP A 136 -10.65 7.78 8.90
C ASP A 136 -10.87 9.20 8.36
N ASN A 137 -9.85 9.81 7.73
CA ASN A 137 -9.94 11.12 7.06
C ASN A 137 -10.18 10.98 5.54
N GLY A 138 -10.27 9.75 5.02
CA GLY A 138 -10.41 9.46 3.59
C GLY A 138 -9.08 9.54 2.81
N GLN A 139 -7.94 9.64 3.51
CA GLN A 139 -6.64 9.58 2.86
C GLN A 139 -6.33 8.14 2.46
N VAL A 140 -5.95 7.93 1.19
CA VAL A 140 -5.51 6.61 0.72
C VAL A 140 -4.14 6.28 1.31
N LEU A 141 -4.08 5.17 2.02
CA LEU A 141 -2.87 4.66 2.67
C LEU A 141 -2.14 3.65 1.77
N SER A 142 -2.87 2.80 1.08
CA SER A 142 -2.28 1.82 0.16
C SER A 142 -3.23 1.45 -0.96
N VAL A 143 -2.65 0.99 -2.05
CA VAL A 143 -3.35 0.37 -3.17
C VAL A 143 -3.01 -1.12 -3.15
N GLU A 144 -4.01 -1.97 -3.02
CA GLU A 144 -3.87 -3.42 -3.10
C GLU A 144 -4.28 -3.89 -4.48
N ILE A 145 -3.37 -4.61 -5.14
CA ILE A 145 -3.55 -5.17 -6.49
C ILE A 145 -3.67 -6.69 -6.39
N PRO A 146 -4.23 -7.37 -7.42
CA PRO A 146 -4.25 -8.82 -7.47
C PRO A 146 -2.84 -9.41 -7.35
N ASN A 147 -2.70 -10.52 -6.60
CA ASN A 147 -1.41 -11.20 -6.45
C ASN A 147 -0.86 -11.73 -7.78
N PHE A 148 -1.73 -11.96 -8.76
CA PHE A 148 -1.37 -12.44 -10.08
C PHE A 148 -2.06 -11.59 -11.13
N VAL A 149 -1.30 -11.18 -12.14
CA VAL A 149 -1.80 -10.47 -13.31
C VAL A 149 -1.42 -11.24 -14.57
N THR A 150 -2.19 -11.00 -15.62
CA THR A 150 -1.99 -11.62 -16.93
C THR A 150 -1.72 -10.53 -17.94
N LEU A 151 -0.50 -10.50 -18.50
CA LEU A 151 -0.03 -9.44 -19.39
C LEU A 151 0.59 -10.02 -20.65
N GLU A 152 0.46 -9.29 -21.76
CA GLU A 152 1.01 -9.68 -23.06
C GLU A 152 2.48 -9.26 -23.18
N VAL A 153 3.30 -10.13 -23.76
CA VAL A 153 4.69 -9.86 -24.11
C VAL A 153 4.73 -9.06 -25.42
N VAL A 154 5.14 -7.79 -25.35
CA VAL A 154 5.20 -6.89 -26.53
C VAL A 154 6.57 -6.89 -27.21
N GLU A 155 7.64 -7.24 -26.50
CA GLU A 155 8.99 -7.34 -27.04
C GLU A 155 9.77 -8.45 -26.35
N ALA A 156 10.39 -9.33 -27.14
CA ALA A 156 11.19 -10.42 -26.62
C ALA A 156 12.63 -10.32 -27.16
N SER A 157 13.59 -10.05 -26.28
CA SER A 157 15.01 -10.09 -26.64
C SER A 157 15.44 -11.50 -27.02
N VAL A 158 16.45 -11.60 -27.91
CA VAL A 158 17.07 -12.88 -28.21
C VAL A 158 17.90 -13.31 -27.01
N ALA A 159 17.66 -14.54 -26.53
CA ALA A 159 18.44 -15.10 -25.44
C ALA A 159 19.93 -15.13 -25.80
N LEU A 160 20.77 -14.43 -25.04
CA LEU A 160 22.23 -14.62 -25.15
C LEU A 160 22.56 -15.95 -24.50
N ARG A 161 22.96 -16.94 -25.31
CA ARG A 161 23.47 -18.21 -24.83
C ARG A 161 24.79 -18.00 -24.08
N GLY A 162 24.71 -17.74 -22.80
CA GLY A 162 25.82 -17.83 -21.86
C GLY A 162 25.77 -19.19 -21.17
N ASP A 163 26.93 -19.79 -21.09
CA ASP A 163 27.31 -21.11 -20.62
C ASP A 163 26.39 -21.76 -19.55
N THR A 164 25.73 -22.82 -19.96
CA THR A 164 25.51 -24.16 -19.37
C THR A 164 24.97 -24.35 -17.96
N SER A 165 23.98 -25.23 -17.90
CA SER A 165 23.38 -25.99 -16.78
C SER A 165 22.23 -25.36 -15.98
N GLY A 166 21.73 -24.18 -16.32
CA GLY A 166 20.49 -23.63 -15.78
C GLY A 166 19.41 -23.47 -16.85
N LYS A 167 18.18 -23.28 -16.48
CA LYS A 167 17.11 -22.84 -17.38
C LYS A 167 17.54 -21.52 -18.03
N VAL A 168 17.63 -21.51 -19.36
CA VAL A 168 17.96 -20.28 -20.11
C VAL A 168 16.82 -19.30 -19.91
N MET A 169 17.13 -18.15 -19.33
CA MET A 169 16.18 -17.06 -19.09
C MET A 169 16.51 -15.91 -20.04
N LYS A 170 15.50 -15.14 -20.41
CA LYS A 170 15.64 -13.91 -21.20
C LYS A 170 14.76 -12.82 -20.65
N THR A 171 15.12 -11.58 -20.91
CA THR A 171 14.31 -10.42 -20.57
C THR A 171 13.31 -10.15 -21.69
N VAL A 172 12.06 -9.92 -21.30
CA VAL A 172 10.99 -9.50 -22.21
C VAL A 172 10.36 -8.23 -21.65
N LYS A 173 9.79 -7.43 -22.56
CA LYS A 173 8.99 -6.26 -22.21
C LYS A 173 7.52 -6.62 -22.36
N ILE A 174 6.73 -6.27 -21.37
CA ILE A 174 5.28 -6.53 -21.33
C ILE A 174 4.48 -5.27 -21.67
N GLU A 175 3.19 -5.41 -21.95
CA GLU A 175 2.31 -4.37 -22.50
C GLU A 175 2.28 -3.05 -21.71
N ASN A 176 2.50 -3.09 -20.40
CA ASN A 176 2.60 -1.90 -19.52
C ASN A 176 4.01 -1.30 -19.44
N GLY A 177 4.95 -1.78 -20.26
CA GLY A 177 6.32 -1.26 -20.38
C GLY A 177 7.33 -1.81 -19.38
N ALA A 178 6.92 -2.66 -18.41
CA ALA A 178 7.84 -3.29 -17.47
C ALA A 178 8.67 -4.39 -18.14
N GLU A 179 9.86 -4.63 -17.61
CA GLU A 179 10.76 -5.70 -18.05
C GLU A 179 10.76 -6.83 -17.04
N ILE A 180 10.64 -8.07 -17.53
CA ILE A 180 10.60 -9.28 -16.70
C ILE A 180 11.47 -10.38 -17.27
N SER A 181 12.05 -11.19 -16.38
CA SER A 181 12.84 -12.37 -16.76
C SER A 181 11.91 -13.57 -16.93
N VAL A 182 11.95 -14.19 -18.12
CA VAL A 182 11.11 -15.32 -18.48
C VAL A 182 11.95 -16.45 -19.09
N PRO A 183 11.46 -17.70 -19.12
CA PRO A 183 12.11 -18.79 -19.84
C PRO A 183 12.23 -18.49 -21.35
N ASP A 184 13.26 -19.03 -21.99
CA ASP A 184 13.61 -18.79 -23.42
C ASP A 184 12.47 -19.11 -24.39
N PHE A 185 11.60 -20.07 -24.07
CA PHE A 185 10.50 -20.49 -24.94
C PHE A 185 9.36 -19.44 -25.05
N VAL A 186 9.27 -18.46 -24.14
CA VAL A 186 8.27 -17.38 -24.19
C VAL A 186 8.57 -16.46 -25.36
N LYS A 187 7.56 -16.12 -26.15
CA LYS A 187 7.69 -15.32 -27.37
C LYS A 187 6.88 -14.02 -27.27
N GLU A 188 7.17 -13.10 -28.17
CA GLU A 188 6.33 -11.94 -28.43
C GLU A 188 4.93 -12.37 -28.83
N GLY A 189 3.89 -11.74 -28.28
CA GLY A 189 2.48 -12.09 -28.40
C GLY A 189 2.02 -13.18 -27.42
N ASP A 190 2.92 -13.80 -26.63
CA ASP A 190 2.50 -14.73 -25.57
C ASP A 190 1.88 -13.95 -24.40
N ILE A 191 0.80 -14.50 -23.85
CA ILE A 191 0.19 -13.99 -22.63
C ILE A 191 0.80 -14.74 -21.45
N ILE A 192 1.36 -14.01 -20.49
CA ILE A 192 2.05 -14.58 -19.34
C ILE A 192 1.40 -14.16 -18.02
N ARG A 193 1.42 -15.06 -17.06
CA ARG A 193 0.99 -14.81 -15.68
C ARG A 193 2.19 -14.48 -14.82
N ILE A 194 2.08 -13.41 -14.06
CA ILE A 194 3.13 -12.83 -13.23
C ILE A 194 2.64 -12.76 -11.79
N ASP A 195 3.50 -13.10 -10.82
CA ASP A 195 3.25 -12.83 -9.39
C ASP A 195 3.68 -11.38 -9.10
N THR A 196 2.73 -10.51 -8.79
CA THR A 196 2.96 -9.07 -8.57
C THR A 196 3.82 -8.76 -7.35
N ARG A 197 3.93 -9.69 -6.39
CA ARG A 197 4.69 -9.52 -5.15
C ARG A 197 6.19 -9.72 -5.35
N SER A 198 6.56 -10.69 -6.21
CA SER A 198 7.95 -11.01 -6.52
C SER A 198 8.41 -10.43 -7.86
N GLY A 199 7.48 -10.05 -8.74
CA GLY A 199 7.77 -9.67 -10.12
C GLY A 199 8.21 -10.84 -10.99
N GLU A 200 7.91 -12.07 -10.60
CA GLU A 200 8.39 -13.27 -11.29
C GLU A 200 7.33 -13.86 -12.22
N TYR A 201 7.82 -14.39 -13.34
CA TYR A 201 7.04 -15.19 -14.26
C TYR A 201 6.55 -16.48 -13.57
N VAL A 202 5.27 -16.78 -13.68
CA VAL A 202 4.66 -18.00 -13.14
C VAL A 202 4.44 -19.03 -14.25
N GLU A 203 3.67 -18.66 -15.26
CA GLU A 203 3.30 -19.56 -16.35
C GLU A 203 2.84 -18.77 -17.58
N ARG A 204 2.73 -19.47 -18.71
CA ARG A 204 2.06 -18.94 -19.90
C ARG A 204 0.55 -19.22 -19.76
N ALA A 205 -0.29 -18.20 -19.91
CA ALA A 205 -1.75 -18.28 -19.83
C ALA A 205 -2.36 -18.84 -21.11
#